data_86ce43eee27419364da562e671df61bb
#
_entry.id   86ce43eee27419364da562e671df61bb
#
_cell.length_a   1.000
_cell.length_b   1.000
_cell.length_c   1.000
_cell.angle_alpha   90.00
_cell.angle_beta   90.00
_cell.angle_gamma   90.00
#
_symmetry.space_group_name_H-M   'P 1'
#
loop_
_entity.id
_entity.type
_entity.pdbx_description
1 polymer ?
#
loop_
_entity_poly.entity_id
_entity_poly.type
_entity_poly.pdbx_seq_one_letter_code
_entity_poly.pdbx_strand_id
1 'polypeptide(L)'
;MMKHYYNNQPNDYSYIEVEYESPLLDYLIKNVSLSRNKIKDILKGRGIRVGGKTVTQFDYPLKRGMKIAISKSKRNDTFKSKWVKIVYEDKYLIVIEKMPGILSMAGAHTTLNVKSVLDDYFSKTRQKCRAHTVHRLDRDTSGLMVYAKDMETEQILEHNWHDIVYDRRYVAVVSGEMEDDDG
;
A
#
# COMPACT_ATOMS: atom_id res chain seq x y z
N MET A 1 -8.99 36.30 6.25
CA MET A 1 -7.51 36.20 6.37
C MET A 1 -7.17 34.70 6.53
N MET A 2 -6.98 33.97 5.42
CA MET A 2 -6.69 32.55 5.43
C MET A 2 -5.21 32.34 5.81
N LYS A 3 -4.95 31.70 6.95
CA LYS A 3 -3.61 31.29 7.35
C LYS A 3 -3.19 30.08 6.52
N HIS A 4 -2.26 30.30 5.60
CA HIS A 4 -1.53 29.24 4.92
C HIS A 4 -0.58 28.55 5.92
N TYR A 5 -0.97 27.37 6.37
CA TYR A 5 -0.07 26.43 7.03
C TYR A 5 0.03 25.17 6.18
N TYR A 6 1.29 24.75 5.94
CA TYR A 6 1.76 23.47 5.38
C TYR A 6 2.20 23.46 3.91
N ASN A 7 3.42 23.94 3.74
CA ASN A 7 4.28 23.57 2.64
C ASN A 7 5.20 22.40 3.07
N ASN A 8 4.71 21.16 3.07
CA ASN A 8 5.50 19.91 3.01
C ASN A 8 4.60 18.66 3.05
N GLN A 9 3.43 18.71 2.39
CA GLN A 9 2.57 17.54 2.24
C GLN A 9 2.65 17.03 0.80
N PRO A 10 2.64 15.71 0.57
CA PRO A 10 2.68 15.16 -0.79
C PRO A 10 1.57 15.77 -1.62
N ASN A 11 1.88 16.21 -2.83
CA ASN A 11 0.97 16.88 -3.78
C ASN A 11 -0.24 16.01 -4.21
N ASP A 12 -0.30 14.77 -3.72
CA ASP A 12 -1.30 13.76 -4.08
C ASP A 12 -2.57 13.79 -3.24
N TYR A 13 -2.68 14.66 -2.24
CA TYR A 13 -3.85 14.78 -1.38
C TYR A 13 -4.44 16.17 -1.39
N SER A 14 -5.78 16.26 -1.33
CA SER A 14 -6.50 17.46 -0.91
C SER A 14 -6.87 17.34 0.56
N TYR A 15 -6.78 18.44 1.29
CA TYR A 15 -7.01 18.47 2.74
C TYR A 15 -8.24 19.31 3.05
N ILE A 16 -9.06 18.82 3.98
CA ILE A 16 -10.28 19.50 4.47
C ILE A 16 -10.24 19.42 5.98
N GLU A 17 -10.54 20.51 6.65
CA GLU A 17 -10.79 20.54 8.09
C GLU A 17 -12.29 20.39 8.37
N VAL A 18 -12.62 19.54 9.32
CA VAL A 18 -14.02 19.23 9.68
C VAL A 18 -14.59 20.37 10.50
N GLU A 19 -15.65 21.00 10.00
CA GLU A 19 -16.29 22.16 10.62
C GLU A 19 -17.40 21.78 11.60
N TYR A 20 -18.03 20.61 11.41
CA TYR A 20 -19.14 20.11 12.25
C TYR A 20 -19.13 18.57 12.31
N GLU A 21 -19.71 18.03 13.36
CA GLU A 21 -19.80 16.57 13.55
C GLU A 21 -20.75 15.93 12.53
N SER A 22 -20.31 14.85 11.90
CA SER A 22 -21.08 14.11 10.89
C SER A 22 -20.43 12.75 10.61
N PRO A 23 -21.16 11.76 10.09
CA PRO A 23 -20.55 10.59 9.45
C PRO A 23 -19.68 10.99 8.24
N LEU A 24 -18.56 10.34 8.07
CA LEU A 24 -17.56 10.68 7.05
C LEU A 24 -18.13 10.79 5.64
N LEU A 25 -18.94 9.82 5.20
CA LEU A 25 -19.52 9.83 3.85
C LEU A 25 -20.44 11.03 3.64
N ASP A 26 -21.29 11.31 4.62
CA ASP A 26 -22.28 12.40 4.53
C ASP A 26 -21.59 13.76 4.54
N TYR A 27 -20.53 13.90 5.36
CA TYR A 27 -19.71 15.10 5.37
C TYR A 27 -19.05 15.33 4.01
N LEU A 28 -18.43 14.30 3.44
CA LEU A 28 -17.74 14.40 2.15
C LEU A 28 -18.71 14.73 0.99
N ILE A 29 -19.90 14.13 0.98
CA ILE A 29 -20.92 14.41 -0.05
C ILE A 29 -21.31 15.89 -0.04
N LYS A 30 -21.41 16.51 1.14
CA LYS A 30 -21.83 17.90 1.28
C LYS A 30 -20.69 18.91 1.02
N ASN A 31 -19.46 18.55 1.33
CA ASN A 31 -18.34 19.51 1.37
C ASN A 31 -17.28 19.29 0.28
N VAL A 32 -17.45 18.27 -0.59
CA VAL A 32 -16.50 17.99 -1.67
C VAL A 32 -17.23 17.92 -3.00
N SER A 33 -16.68 18.57 -4.03
CA SER A 33 -17.23 18.55 -5.40
C SER A 33 -16.94 17.21 -6.10
N LEU A 34 -17.32 16.08 -5.49
CA LEU A 34 -17.20 14.73 -6.02
C LEU A 34 -18.54 14.01 -5.93
N SER A 35 -18.84 13.15 -6.91
CA SER A 35 -20.04 12.32 -6.86
C SER A 35 -19.97 11.30 -5.70
N ARG A 36 -21.14 10.91 -5.19
CA ARG A 36 -21.25 9.89 -4.12
C ARG A 36 -20.53 8.59 -4.47
N ASN A 37 -20.64 8.14 -5.72
CA ASN A 37 -19.96 6.92 -6.18
C ASN A 37 -18.44 7.11 -6.15
N LYS A 38 -17.96 8.27 -6.59
CA LYS A 38 -16.53 8.58 -6.59
C LYS A 38 -15.95 8.60 -5.17
N ILE A 39 -16.67 9.19 -4.19
CA ILE A 39 -16.26 9.20 -2.78
C ILE A 39 -16.21 7.77 -2.24
N LYS A 40 -17.21 6.93 -2.54
CA LYS A 40 -17.21 5.51 -2.15
C LYS A 40 -16.04 4.73 -2.74
N ASP A 41 -15.68 5.00 -3.99
CA ASP A 41 -14.54 4.35 -4.65
C ASP A 41 -13.23 4.77 -3.98
N ILE A 42 -13.06 6.05 -3.63
CA ILE A 42 -11.89 6.54 -2.92
C ILE A 42 -11.81 5.91 -1.51
N LEU A 43 -12.94 5.78 -0.80
CA LEU A 43 -13.00 5.10 0.51
C LEU A 43 -12.59 3.64 0.42
N LYS A 44 -13.17 2.89 -0.52
CA LYS A 44 -12.82 1.48 -0.77
C LYS A 44 -11.34 1.33 -1.15
N GLY A 45 -10.83 2.25 -1.99
CA GLY A 45 -9.44 2.31 -2.42
C GLY A 45 -8.47 2.85 -1.35
N ARG A 46 -8.91 2.94 -0.08
CA ARG A 46 -8.06 3.44 1.03
C ARG A 46 -7.47 4.83 0.79
N GLY A 47 -8.11 5.63 -0.07
CA GLY A 47 -7.68 6.97 -0.46
C GLY A 47 -8.08 8.07 0.52
N ILE A 48 -8.72 7.76 1.65
CA ILE A 48 -9.11 8.74 2.66
C ILE A 48 -8.38 8.48 3.96
N ARG A 49 -7.84 9.55 4.55
CA ARG A 49 -7.22 9.54 5.88
C ARG A 49 -7.89 10.58 6.76
N VAL A 50 -8.13 10.23 8.03
CA VAL A 50 -8.63 11.14 9.06
C VAL A 50 -7.62 11.16 10.20
N GLY A 51 -7.09 12.34 10.53
CA GLY A 51 -6.04 12.47 11.53
C GLY A 51 -4.78 11.64 11.21
N GLY A 52 -4.44 11.49 9.91
CA GLY A 52 -3.29 10.71 9.44
C GLY A 52 -3.56 9.20 9.29
N LYS A 53 -4.65 8.66 9.87
CA LYS A 53 -5.00 7.24 9.78
C LYS A 53 -5.92 6.97 8.58
N THR A 54 -5.65 5.90 7.83
CA THR A 54 -6.52 5.47 6.72
C THR A 54 -7.87 5.00 7.26
N VAL A 55 -8.96 5.53 6.69
CA VAL A 55 -10.33 5.20 7.05
C VAL A 55 -11.05 4.68 5.81
N THR A 56 -11.72 3.53 5.93
CA THR A 56 -12.54 2.91 4.88
C THR A 56 -14.02 2.84 5.26
N GLN A 57 -14.33 3.06 6.52
CA GLN A 57 -15.71 3.07 7.04
C GLN A 57 -16.41 4.35 6.60
N PHE A 58 -17.56 4.19 5.95
CA PHE A 58 -18.36 5.31 5.45
C PHE A 58 -19.09 6.09 6.57
N ASP A 59 -19.40 5.42 7.67
CA ASP A 59 -20.06 5.94 8.87
C ASP A 59 -19.08 6.38 9.97
N TYR A 60 -17.77 6.47 9.67
CA TYR A 60 -16.76 6.91 10.62
C TYR A 60 -17.12 8.27 11.21
N PRO A 61 -17.22 8.40 12.56
CA PRO A 61 -17.64 9.63 13.20
C PRO A 61 -16.55 10.70 13.10
N LEU A 62 -16.88 11.80 12.43
CA LEU A 62 -16.02 12.98 12.37
C LEU A 62 -16.38 13.94 13.50
N LYS A 63 -15.34 14.52 14.11
CA LYS A 63 -15.45 15.60 15.08
C LYS A 63 -14.87 16.88 14.52
N ARG A 64 -15.40 18.02 14.94
CA ARG A 64 -14.89 19.35 14.55
C ARG A 64 -13.39 19.47 14.82
N GLY A 65 -12.65 20.04 13.87
CA GLY A 65 -11.19 20.20 13.92
C GLY A 65 -10.39 19.00 13.42
N MET A 66 -11.03 17.86 13.11
CA MET A 66 -10.33 16.75 12.45
C MET A 66 -9.89 17.13 11.04
N LYS A 67 -8.74 16.62 10.61
CA LYS A 67 -8.23 16.82 9.25
C LYS A 67 -8.48 15.58 8.41
N ILE A 68 -9.14 15.77 7.28
CA ILE A 68 -9.38 14.73 6.27
C ILE A 68 -8.41 14.97 5.12
N ALA A 69 -7.66 13.94 4.73
CA ALA A 69 -6.86 13.93 3.52
C ALA A 69 -7.54 13.01 2.49
N ILE A 70 -7.82 13.54 1.30
CA ILE A 70 -8.47 12.83 0.20
C ILE A 70 -7.46 12.67 -0.92
N SER A 71 -7.16 11.46 -1.33
CA SER A 71 -6.23 11.17 -2.42
C SER A 71 -6.77 11.74 -3.74
N LYS A 72 -5.96 12.53 -4.42
CA LYS A 72 -6.23 13.05 -5.78
C LYS A 72 -5.92 12.00 -6.85
N SER A 73 -5.00 11.07 -6.55
CA SER A 73 -4.71 9.98 -7.45
C SER A 73 -5.91 9.04 -7.50
N LYS A 74 -6.32 8.65 -8.71
CA LYS A 74 -7.09 7.44 -8.88
C LYS A 74 -6.17 6.30 -8.43
N ARG A 75 -6.19 5.90 -7.17
CA ARG A 75 -5.78 4.55 -6.82
C ARG A 75 -6.75 3.66 -7.57
N ASN A 76 -6.30 3.21 -8.71
CA ASN A 76 -7.08 2.27 -9.51
C ASN A 76 -7.16 1.00 -8.69
N ASP A 77 -8.33 0.72 -8.09
CA ASP A 77 -8.74 -0.58 -7.58
C ASP A 77 -8.75 -1.66 -8.68
N THR A 78 -8.18 -1.37 -9.83
CA THR A 78 -8.11 -2.23 -11.00
C THR A 78 -6.78 -2.97 -11.14
N PHE A 79 -5.85 -2.85 -10.16
CA PHE A 79 -4.73 -3.77 -10.16
C PHE A 79 -5.24 -5.17 -9.79
N LYS A 80 -5.55 -5.94 -10.81
CA LYS A 80 -5.92 -7.35 -10.69
C LYS A 80 -4.75 -8.19 -11.16
N SER A 81 -4.11 -8.84 -10.24
CA SER A 81 -3.11 -9.85 -10.52
C SER A 81 -3.48 -11.13 -9.77
N LYS A 82 -3.40 -12.27 -10.45
CA LYS A 82 -3.56 -13.56 -9.79
C LYS A 82 -2.34 -13.93 -8.90
N TRP A 83 -1.24 -13.19 -9.05
CA TRP A 83 0.04 -13.50 -8.42
C TRP A 83 0.40 -12.57 -7.25
N VAL A 84 -0.18 -11.35 -7.25
CA VAL A 84 0.23 -10.28 -6.33
C VAL A 84 -1.01 -9.54 -5.85
N LYS A 85 -1.11 -9.37 -4.53
CA LYS A 85 -2.10 -8.50 -3.90
C LYS A 85 -1.37 -7.39 -3.14
N ILE A 86 -1.68 -6.14 -3.43
CA ILE A 86 -1.09 -4.99 -2.73
C ILE A 86 -1.73 -4.88 -1.35
N VAL A 87 -0.89 -4.91 -0.30
CA VAL A 87 -1.29 -4.81 1.10
C VAL A 87 -1.11 -3.37 1.60
N TYR A 88 0.04 -2.76 1.27
CA TYR A 88 0.38 -1.39 1.64
C TYR A 88 1.20 -0.74 0.54
N GLU A 89 1.07 0.56 0.35
CA GLU A 89 1.88 1.34 -0.56
C GLU A 89 1.98 2.78 -0.09
N ASP A 90 3.19 3.33 -0.11
CA ASP A 90 3.44 4.75 0.10
C ASP A 90 4.39 5.32 -0.98
N LYS A 91 5.07 6.43 -0.67
CA LYS A 91 6.02 7.08 -1.57
C LYS A 91 7.29 6.23 -1.78
N TYR A 92 7.72 5.50 -0.76
CA TYR A 92 9.03 4.89 -0.68
C TYR A 92 9.01 3.38 -0.92
N LEU A 93 7.95 2.70 -0.46
CA LEU A 93 7.86 1.24 -0.55
C LEU A 93 6.45 0.75 -0.89
N ILE A 94 6.40 -0.51 -1.32
CA ILE A 94 5.17 -1.26 -1.53
C ILE A 94 5.29 -2.62 -0.83
N VAL A 95 4.27 -2.97 -0.04
CA VAL A 95 4.13 -4.29 0.58
C VAL A 95 3.06 -5.06 -0.17
N ILE A 96 3.40 -6.26 -0.55
CA ILE A 96 2.49 -7.15 -1.29
C ILE A 96 2.38 -8.50 -0.61
N GLU A 97 1.28 -9.18 -0.87
CA GLU A 97 1.14 -10.61 -0.64
C GLU A 97 1.43 -11.33 -1.97
N LYS A 98 2.51 -12.11 -1.98
CA LYS A 98 2.90 -12.94 -3.13
C LYS A 98 2.13 -14.25 -3.08
N MET A 99 1.52 -14.65 -4.19
CA MET A 99 0.93 -15.97 -4.35
C MET A 99 2.00 -17.00 -4.74
N PRO A 100 1.78 -18.31 -4.50
CA PRO A 100 2.69 -19.36 -4.96
C PRO A 100 2.71 -19.44 -6.48
N GLY A 101 3.77 -20.02 -7.03
CA GLY A 101 3.92 -20.27 -8.46
C GLY A 101 4.57 -19.16 -9.27
N ILE A 102 4.97 -18.02 -8.66
CA ILE A 102 5.67 -16.92 -9.32
C ILE A 102 7.00 -16.62 -8.63
N LEU A 103 8.04 -16.32 -9.42
CA LEU A 103 9.34 -15.88 -8.92
C LEU A 103 9.27 -14.45 -8.39
N SER A 104 10.03 -14.16 -7.34
CA SER A 104 10.15 -12.81 -6.77
C SER A 104 10.84 -11.83 -7.72
N MET A 105 11.86 -12.29 -8.44
CA MET A 105 12.63 -11.51 -9.41
C MET A 105 12.95 -12.35 -10.66
N ALA A 106 13.51 -11.73 -11.69
CA ALA A 106 13.80 -12.41 -12.96
C ALA A 106 14.74 -13.62 -12.75
N GLY A 107 14.38 -14.74 -13.33
CA GLY A 107 15.24 -15.90 -13.52
C GLY A 107 15.79 -15.93 -14.94
N ALA A 108 16.78 -16.81 -15.19
CA ALA A 108 17.47 -16.90 -16.47
C ALA A 108 16.54 -17.11 -17.68
N HIS A 109 15.36 -17.71 -17.49
CA HIS A 109 14.45 -18.08 -18.58
C HIS A 109 13.01 -17.59 -18.37
N THR A 110 12.74 -16.75 -17.37
CA THR A 110 11.38 -16.27 -17.05
C THR A 110 11.33 -14.75 -17.00
N THR A 111 10.48 -14.19 -17.86
CA THR A 111 10.18 -12.75 -17.90
C THR A 111 9.12 -12.36 -16.88
N LEU A 112 8.17 -13.26 -16.57
CA LEU A 112 7.11 -13.02 -15.60
C LEU A 112 7.58 -13.31 -14.19
N ASN A 113 7.66 -12.27 -13.37
CA ASN A 113 8.03 -12.32 -11.96
C ASN A 113 7.33 -11.18 -11.21
N VAL A 114 7.36 -11.20 -9.87
CA VAL A 114 6.69 -10.17 -9.05
C VAL A 114 7.20 -8.78 -9.39
N LYS A 115 8.52 -8.60 -9.56
CA LYS A 115 9.11 -7.30 -9.92
C LYS A 115 8.52 -6.78 -11.22
N SER A 116 8.41 -7.60 -12.27
CA SER A 116 7.84 -7.19 -13.55
C SER A 116 6.34 -6.84 -13.44
N VAL A 117 5.59 -7.55 -12.60
CA VAL A 117 4.17 -7.26 -12.31
C VAL A 117 4.03 -5.91 -11.60
N LEU A 118 4.94 -5.58 -10.68
CA LEU A 118 4.94 -4.29 -9.99
C LEU A 118 5.39 -3.14 -10.91
N ASP A 119 6.39 -3.35 -11.75
CA ASP A 119 6.83 -2.35 -12.73
C ASP A 119 5.72 -2.01 -13.73
N ASP A 120 4.94 -3.02 -14.18
CA ASP A 120 3.73 -2.81 -15.01
C ASP A 120 2.65 -2.03 -14.24
N TYR A 121 2.43 -2.37 -12.97
CA TYR A 121 1.51 -1.63 -12.10
C TYR A 121 1.92 -0.16 -11.96
N PHE A 122 3.18 0.14 -11.67
CA PHE A 122 3.68 1.51 -11.55
C PHE A 122 3.53 2.28 -12.88
N SER A 123 3.83 1.64 -14.00
CA SER A 123 3.63 2.23 -15.33
C SER A 123 2.16 2.57 -15.58
N LYS A 124 1.24 1.64 -15.34
CA LYS A 124 -0.21 1.84 -15.53
C LYS A 124 -0.80 2.89 -14.59
N THR A 125 -0.23 3.05 -13.40
CA THR A 125 -0.63 4.08 -12.43
C THR A 125 0.13 5.38 -12.59
N ARG A 126 0.97 5.49 -13.65
CA ARG A 126 1.79 6.68 -13.97
C ARG A 126 2.75 7.07 -12.83
N GLN A 127 3.23 6.13 -12.08
CA GLN A 127 4.25 6.34 -11.08
C GLN A 127 5.63 6.35 -11.75
N LYS A 128 6.45 7.33 -11.42
CA LYS A 128 7.81 7.46 -11.94
C LYS A 128 8.81 6.71 -11.05
N CYS A 129 8.57 5.42 -10.84
CA CYS A 129 9.41 4.55 -10.02
C CYS A 129 9.48 3.14 -10.62
N ARG A 130 10.37 2.31 -10.08
CA ARG A 130 10.47 0.89 -10.39
C ARG A 130 10.49 0.09 -9.09
N ALA A 131 10.17 -1.20 -9.19
CA ALA A 131 10.28 -2.10 -8.05
C ALA A 131 11.75 -2.49 -7.83
N HIS A 132 12.24 -2.30 -6.63
CA HIS A 132 13.55 -2.71 -6.17
C HIS A 132 13.39 -3.82 -5.13
N THR A 133 14.11 -4.93 -5.31
CA THR A 133 13.94 -6.14 -4.51
C THR A 133 14.81 -6.08 -3.27
N VAL A 134 14.22 -5.97 -2.10
CA VAL A 134 14.92 -5.93 -0.81
C VAL A 134 15.18 -7.33 -0.24
N HIS A 135 14.24 -8.25 -0.47
CA HIS A 135 14.34 -9.66 -0.06
C HIS A 135 13.54 -10.54 -1.02
N ARG A 136 13.65 -11.83 -0.86
CA ARG A 136 12.96 -12.78 -1.74
C ARG A 136 12.22 -13.85 -0.96
N LEU A 137 11.16 -14.37 -1.59
CA LEU A 137 10.51 -15.64 -1.31
C LEU A 137 10.71 -16.56 -2.53
N ASP A 138 10.79 -17.85 -2.29
CA ASP A 138 10.89 -18.82 -3.37
C ASP A 138 9.61 -18.88 -4.20
N ARG A 139 9.69 -19.50 -5.36
CA ARG A 139 8.61 -19.55 -6.33
C ARG A 139 7.30 -20.03 -5.70
N ASP A 140 7.33 -21.12 -4.96
CA ASP A 140 6.15 -21.79 -4.42
C ASP A 140 5.83 -21.37 -2.98
N THR A 141 6.67 -20.51 -2.38
CA THR A 141 6.40 -19.87 -1.10
C THR A 141 5.46 -18.67 -1.32
N SER A 142 4.36 -18.60 -0.58
CA SER A 142 3.47 -17.43 -0.51
C SER A 142 3.77 -16.60 0.73
N GLY A 143 3.36 -15.32 0.73
CA GLY A 143 3.48 -14.47 1.89
C GLY A 143 3.80 -13.02 1.58
N LEU A 144 4.08 -12.26 2.64
CA LEU A 144 4.34 -10.82 2.53
C LEU A 144 5.75 -10.57 1.99
N MET A 145 5.83 -9.64 1.05
CA MET A 145 7.08 -9.11 0.51
C MET A 145 7.06 -7.59 0.49
N VAL A 146 8.24 -7.02 0.73
CA VAL A 146 8.49 -5.58 0.63
C VAL A 146 9.35 -5.32 -0.59
N TYR A 147 8.96 -4.31 -1.38
CA TYR A 147 9.77 -3.75 -2.46
C TYR A 147 9.98 -2.26 -2.22
N ALA A 148 11.18 -1.77 -2.42
CA ALA A 148 11.45 -0.34 -2.45
C ALA A 148 11.02 0.24 -3.82
N LYS A 149 10.74 1.54 -3.86
CA LYS A 149 10.33 2.25 -5.09
C LYS A 149 11.46 3.09 -5.68
N ASP A 150 12.57 3.18 -4.99
CA ASP A 150 13.79 3.83 -5.42
C ASP A 150 15.02 3.13 -4.81
N MET A 151 16.20 3.42 -5.38
CA MET A 151 17.47 2.79 -5.01
C MET A 151 17.94 3.20 -3.60
N GLU A 152 17.67 4.43 -3.18
CA GLU A 152 18.06 4.91 -1.85
C GLU A 152 17.29 4.13 -0.77
N THR A 153 15.99 3.98 -0.96
CA THR A 153 15.13 3.19 -0.06
C THR A 153 15.54 1.71 -0.04
N GLU A 154 15.88 1.13 -1.21
CA GLU A 154 16.40 -0.24 -1.31
C GLU A 154 17.64 -0.42 -0.44
N GLN A 155 18.66 0.43 -0.60
CA GLN A 155 19.89 0.38 0.17
C GLN A 155 19.68 0.53 1.68
N ILE A 156 18.80 1.45 2.08
CA ILE A 156 18.46 1.65 3.50
C ILE A 156 17.81 0.38 4.07
N LEU A 157 16.87 -0.21 3.35
CA LEU A 157 16.16 -1.41 3.79
C LEU A 157 17.09 -2.64 3.83
N GLU A 158 17.93 -2.82 2.82
CA GLU A 158 18.88 -3.94 2.78
C GLU A 158 19.93 -3.85 3.91
N HIS A 159 20.50 -2.67 4.11
CA HIS A 159 21.52 -2.45 5.13
C HIS A 159 20.99 -2.66 6.56
N ASN A 160 19.74 -2.25 6.81
CA ASN A 160 19.13 -2.32 8.14
C ASN A 160 18.08 -3.45 8.25
N TRP A 161 18.11 -4.45 7.36
CA TRP A 161 17.05 -5.46 7.25
C TRP A 161 16.79 -6.19 8.57
N HIS A 162 17.84 -6.60 9.26
CA HIS A 162 17.74 -7.33 10.54
C HIS A 162 17.20 -6.48 11.68
N ASP A 163 17.43 -5.17 11.65
CA ASP A 163 16.96 -4.23 12.68
C ASP A 163 15.50 -3.81 12.44
N ILE A 164 15.09 -3.73 11.16
CA ILE A 164 13.76 -3.29 10.77
C ILE A 164 12.76 -4.45 10.82
N VAL A 165 13.18 -5.65 10.43
CA VAL A 165 12.34 -6.85 10.35
C VAL A 165 12.70 -7.82 11.46
N TYR A 166 12.15 -7.58 12.63
CA TYR A 166 12.42 -8.37 13.84
C TYR A 166 11.63 -9.67 13.94
N ASP A 167 10.59 -9.87 13.13
CA ASP A 167 9.76 -11.07 13.16
C ASP A 167 9.49 -11.57 11.73
N ARG A 168 9.96 -12.81 11.44
CA ARG A 168 9.74 -13.51 10.18
C ARG A 168 9.27 -14.92 10.47
N ARG A 169 7.97 -15.14 10.40
CA ARG A 169 7.35 -16.43 10.67
C ARG A 169 6.95 -17.13 9.40
N TYR A 170 7.20 -18.42 9.37
CA TYR A 170 6.82 -19.29 8.27
C TYR A 170 6.02 -20.46 8.83
N VAL A 171 5.05 -20.93 8.03
CA VAL A 171 4.33 -22.17 8.27
C VAL A 171 4.62 -23.10 7.09
N ALA A 172 5.09 -24.30 7.38
CA ALA A 172 5.35 -25.33 6.40
C ALA A 172 4.59 -26.62 6.75
N VAL A 173 4.13 -27.30 5.72
CA VAL A 173 3.59 -28.65 5.87
C VAL A 173 4.66 -29.61 5.34
N VAL A 174 5.07 -30.52 6.19
CA VAL A 174 6.11 -31.52 5.88
C VAL A 174 5.49 -32.93 5.87
N SER A 175 6.13 -33.87 5.19
CA SER A 175 5.76 -35.29 5.22
C SER A 175 6.55 -36.00 6.31
N GLY A 176 5.90 -36.96 7.01
CA GLY A 176 6.52 -37.70 8.11
C GLY A 176 6.30 -37.02 9.47
N GLU A 177 6.97 -37.56 10.47
CA GLU A 177 7.02 -37.01 11.83
C GLU A 177 8.36 -36.28 12.03
N MET A 178 8.29 -35.11 12.67
CA MET A 178 9.49 -34.40 13.10
C MET A 178 9.98 -34.99 14.41
N GLU A 179 11.25 -35.34 14.48
CA GLU A 179 11.85 -35.95 15.69
C GLU A 179 12.06 -34.90 16.80
N ASP A 180 12.30 -33.65 16.43
CA ASP A 180 12.50 -32.52 17.34
C ASP A 180 11.50 -31.40 17.07
N ASP A 181 10.99 -30.77 18.13
CA ASP A 181 10.09 -29.61 18.05
C ASP A 181 10.85 -28.31 17.69
N ASP A 182 12.16 -28.27 17.88
CA ASP A 182 13.06 -27.15 17.59
C ASP A 182 14.17 -27.58 16.63
N GLY A 183 14.35 -26.77 15.57
CA GLY A 183 15.32 -27.00 14.50
C GLY A 183 16.12 -25.75 14.13
#